data_59e21ff075a87babd16fb921e59e1a66
#
_entry.id   59e21ff075a87babd16fb921e59e1a66
#
_cell.length_a   1.000
_cell.length_b   1.000
_cell.length_c   1.000
_cell.angle_alpha   90.00
_cell.angle_beta   90.00
_cell.angle_gamma   90.00
#
_symmetry.space_group_name_H-M   'P 1'
#
loop_
_entity.id
_entity.type
_entity.pdbx_description
1 polymer ?
#
loop_
_entity_poly.entity_id
_entity_poly.type
_entity_poly.pdbx_seq_one_letter_code
_entity_poly.pdbx_strand_id
1 'polypeptide(L)'
;METLNNFGGGSMAAIQYLPFVIISALVAIYNLRKMMLNKSGFSILVRTTFTIYVICVLYLIFTPGSYSFGETYLLHTYHIGYAKVVAMPYQDYSAQSILNVIMTIPAGVYLYIFAYRDRPILFEVFFIALGIALFNEGGQFVLDQLVHISRTVDIMDVVHNGLGVMIGFYLMTPFNFLLQSEKSDLQKGKF
;
A
#
# COMPACT_ATOMS: atom_id res chain seq x y z
N MET A 1 36.52 -18.59 16.10
CA MET A 1 35.12 -19.07 15.88
C MET A 1 34.13 -17.94 15.59
N GLU A 2 34.53 -16.67 15.60
CA GLU A 2 33.68 -15.48 15.37
C GLU A 2 33.49 -15.10 13.89
N THR A 3 34.30 -15.59 12.98
CA THR A 3 34.26 -15.18 11.56
C THR A 3 33.21 -15.90 10.70
N LEU A 4 32.61 -16.99 11.17
CA LEU A 4 31.59 -17.74 10.44
C LEU A 4 30.15 -17.20 10.63
N ASN A 5 29.89 -16.39 11.67
CA ASN A 5 28.56 -15.83 11.92
C ASN A 5 28.22 -14.58 11.05
N ASN A 6 29.20 -13.95 10.42
CA ASN A 6 28.96 -12.75 9.60
C ASN A 6 28.49 -13.04 8.19
N PHE A 7 28.70 -14.25 7.64
CA PHE A 7 28.23 -14.59 6.29
C PHE A 7 26.76 -14.99 6.23
N GLY A 8 26.18 -15.46 7.34
CA GLY A 8 24.74 -15.82 7.40
C GLY A 8 23.79 -14.63 7.57
N GLY A 9 24.20 -13.58 8.25
CA GLY A 9 23.36 -12.41 8.54
C GLY A 9 23.04 -11.56 7.31
N GLY A 10 24.01 -11.39 6.41
CA GLY A 10 23.82 -10.57 5.21
C GLY A 10 22.89 -11.23 4.17
N SER A 11 22.93 -12.55 4.03
CA SER A 11 22.07 -13.28 3.10
C SER A 11 20.60 -13.33 3.57
N MET A 12 20.36 -13.50 4.86
CA MET A 12 19.00 -13.46 5.42
C MET A 12 18.38 -12.08 5.30
N ALA A 13 19.12 -11.01 5.61
CA ALA A 13 18.64 -9.65 5.43
C ALA A 13 18.25 -9.36 3.97
N ALA A 14 19.04 -9.82 3.00
CA ALA A 14 18.73 -9.63 1.58
C ALA A 14 17.43 -10.34 1.15
N ILE A 15 17.16 -11.52 1.68
CA ILE A 15 15.95 -12.31 1.36
C ILE A 15 14.68 -11.56 1.83
N GLN A 16 14.73 -10.87 2.94
CA GLN A 16 13.59 -10.10 3.47
C GLN A 16 13.15 -8.94 2.55
N TYR A 17 14.08 -8.37 1.76
CA TYR A 17 13.75 -7.31 0.79
C TYR A 17 13.31 -7.85 -0.57
N LEU A 18 13.49 -9.13 -0.85
CA LEU A 18 13.21 -9.71 -2.16
C LEU A 18 11.75 -9.54 -2.62
N PRO A 19 10.72 -9.78 -1.78
CA PRO A 19 9.32 -9.55 -2.17
C PRO A 19 9.06 -8.09 -2.57
N PHE A 20 9.58 -7.13 -1.81
CA PHE A 20 9.48 -5.71 -2.12
C PHE A 20 10.11 -5.39 -3.48
N VAL A 21 11.32 -5.88 -3.75
CA VAL A 21 12.03 -5.63 -5.01
C VAL A 21 11.26 -6.21 -6.19
N ILE A 22 10.79 -7.47 -6.09
CA ILE A 22 10.05 -8.14 -7.16
C ILE A 22 8.75 -7.39 -7.48
N ILE A 23 7.94 -7.09 -6.47
CA ILE A 23 6.65 -6.42 -6.67
C ILE A 23 6.86 -5.01 -7.23
N SER A 24 7.83 -4.26 -6.70
CA SER A 24 8.18 -2.93 -7.19
C SER A 24 8.64 -2.95 -8.64
N ALA A 25 9.44 -3.92 -9.03
CA ALA A 25 9.88 -4.09 -10.43
C ALA A 25 8.69 -4.40 -11.35
N LEU A 26 7.78 -5.28 -10.95
CA LEU A 26 6.59 -5.60 -11.75
C LEU A 26 5.68 -4.39 -11.93
N VAL A 27 5.46 -3.60 -10.87
CA VAL A 27 4.68 -2.36 -10.93
C VAL A 27 5.34 -1.33 -11.86
N ALA A 28 6.66 -1.15 -11.74
CA ALA A 28 7.42 -0.23 -12.57
C ALA A 28 7.37 -0.64 -14.05
N ILE A 29 7.59 -1.91 -14.36
CA ILE A 29 7.54 -2.44 -15.75
C ILE A 29 6.14 -2.27 -16.34
N TYR A 30 5.09 -2.59 -15.59
CA TYR A 30 3.71 -2.42 -16.06
C TYR A 30 3.40 -0.97 -16.40
N ASN A 31 3.71 -0.02 -15.50
CA ASN A 31 3.45 1.39 -15.74
C ASN A 31 4.32 1.96 -16.87
N LEU A 32 5.57 1.53 -16.97
CA LEU A 32 6.46 1.94 -18.04
C LEU A 32 5.91 1.53 -19.42
N ARG A 33 5.44 0.28 -19.56
CA ARG A 33 4.77 -0.18 -20.78
C ARG A 33 3.54 0.68 -21.13
N LYS A 34 2.72 1.00 -20.13
CA LYS A 34 1.53 1.86 -20.34
C LYS A 34 1.91 3.30 -20.73
N MET A 35 3.00 3.85 -20.21
CA MET A 35 3.52 5.16 -20.60
C MET A 35 4.05 5.17 -22.03
N MET A 36 4.69 4.09 -22.47
CA MET A 36 5.16 3.96 -23.86
C MET A 36 4.01 3.89 -24.87
N LEU A 37 2.87 3.30 -24.48
CA LEU A 37 1.67 3.17 -25.30
C LEU A 37 0.85 4.47 -25.35
N ASN A 38 0.81 5.21 -24.25
CA ASN A 38 0.08 6.48 -24.16
C ASN A 38 1.05 7.62 -23.85
N LYS A 39 1.32 8.44 -24.89
CA LYS A 39 2.29 9.55 -24.82
C LYS A 39 1.70 10.87 -24.34
N SER A 40 0.45 10.89 -23.81
CA SER A 40 -0.11 12.08 -23.17
C SER A 40 0.75 12.50 -21.98
N GLY A 41 1.14 13.77 -21.90
CA GLY A 41 1.94 14.31 -20.79
C GLY A 41 1.27 14.11 -19.45
N PHE A 42 -0.05 14.25 -19.38
CA PHE A 42 -0.85 13.98 -18.16
C PHE A 42 -0.79 12.50 -17.77
N SER A 43 -0.97 11.59 -18.72
CA SER A 43 -0.88 10.15 -18.45
C SER A 43 0.50 9.74 -17.94
N ILE A 44 1.57 10.30 -18.51
CA ILE A 44 2.95 10.06 -18.08
C ILE A 44 3.14 10.56 -16.64
N LEU A 45 2.71 11.80 -16.34
CA LEU A 45 2.83 12.39 -15.01
C LEU A 45 2.10 11.53 -13.96
N VAL A 46 0.83 11.21 -14.20
CA VAL A 46 0.00 10.43 -13.26
C VAL A 46 0.59 9.04 -13.04
N ARG A 47 1.05 8.35 -14.09
CA ARG A 47 1.64 7.01 -13.93
C ARG A 47 3.00 7.03 -13.25
N THR A 48 3.81 8.05 -13.49
CA THR A 48 5.10 8.23 -12.81
C THR A 48 4.89 8.46 -11.32
N THR A 49 4.02 9.41 -10.95
CA THR A 49 3.73 9.71 -9.55
C THR A 49 3.06 8.54 -8.84
N PHE A 50 2.15 7.81 -9.53
CA PHE A 50 1.57 6.56 -9.02
C PHE A 50 2.63 5.50 -8.75
N THR A 51 3.57 5.29 -9.69
CA THR A 51 4.63 4.29 -9.52
C THR A 51 5.52 4.62 -8.33
N ILE A 52 5.93 5.88 -8.19
CA ILE A 52 6.73 6.34 -7.04
C ILE A 52 5.95 6.10 -5.74
N TYR A 53 4.68 6.50 -5.69
CA TYR A 53 3.81 6.30 -4.54
C TYR A 53 3.73 4.83 -4.14
N VAL A 54 3.42 3.93 -5.09
CA VAL A 54 3.29 2.50 -4.81
C VAL A 54 4.60 1.91 -4.30
N ILE A 55 5.76 2.28 -4.90
CA ILE A 55 7.07 1.82 -4.43
C ILE A 55 7.33 2.29 -2.98
N CYS A 56 7.01 3.55 -2.65
CA CYS A 56 7.16 4.07 -1.29
C CYS A 56 6.26 3.29 -0.30
N VAL A 57 5.01 3.04 -0.66
CA VAL A 57 4.07 2.28 0.19
C VAL A 57 4.54 0.83 0.36
N LEU A 58 4.94 0.15 -0.73
CA LEU A 58 5.49 -1.20 -0.66
C LEU A 58 6.74 -1.27 0.20
N TYR A 59 7.61 -0.25 0.15
CA TYR A 59 8.76 -0.15 1.04
C TYR A 59 8.32 -0.09 2.50
N LEU A 60 7.38 0.79 2.83
CA LEU A 60 6.89 0.96 4.21
C LEU A 60 6.20 -0.29 4.75
N ILE A 61 5.50 -1.05 3.88
CA ILE A 61 4.69 -2.21 4.29
C ILE A 61 5.51 -3.50 4.27
N PHE A 62 6.32 -3.73 3.24
CA PHE A 62 6.92 -5.04 2.92
C PHE A 62 8.42 -5.12 3.18
N THR A 63 9.03 -4.12 3.83
CA THR A 63 10.42 -4.24 4.28
C THR A 63 10.52 -4.45 5.78
N PRO A 64 11.58 -5.13 6.25
CA PRO A 64 11.80 -5.30 7.68
C PRO A 64 12.00 -3.96 8.38
N GLY A 65 11.51 -3.88 9.58
CA GLY A 65 11.67 -2.72 10.45
C GLY A 65 10.38 -2.37 11.17
N SER A 66 10.49 -1.97 12.40
CA SER A 66 9.41 -1.39 13.18
C SER A 66 9.56 0.13 13.16
N TYR A 67 8.70 0.82 12.43
CA TYR A 67 8.55 2.26 12.59
C TYR A 67 7.55 2.48 13.71
N SER A 68 8.01 2.58 14.97
CA SER A 68 7.14 2.98 16.08
C SER A 68 7.23 4.50 16.25
N PHE A 69 6.12 5.17 16.02
CA PHE A 69 5.98 6.60 16.32
C PHE A 69 5.33 6.74 17.69
N GLY A 70 6.14 6.72 18.74
CA GLY A 70 5.71 6.80 20.13
C GLY A 70 5.77 5.46 20.88
N GLU A 71 5.55 5.51 22.20
CA GLU A 71 5.47 4.31 23.02
C GLU A 71 4.10 3.66 22.84
N THR A 72 4.07 2.48 22.25
CA THR A 72 2.86 1.71 22.01
C THR A 72 2.80 0.57 23.00
N TYR A 73 1.94 0.67 23.99
CA TYR A 73 1.67 -0.43 24.93
C TYR A 73 0.61 -1.36 24.33
N LEU A 74 1.05 -2.34 23.53
CA LEU A 74 0.15 -3.36 23.00
C LEU A 74 -0.19 -4.37 24.11
N LEU A 75 -1.35 -4.22 24.73
CA LEU A 75 -1.77 -5.04 25.88
C LEU A 75 -2.11 -6.49 25.50
N HIS A 76 -2.63 -6.72 24.27
CA HIS A 76 -3.06 -8.05 23.83
C HIS A 76 -2.52 -8.34 22.43
N THR A 77 -1.38 -9.00 22.36
CA THR A 77 -0.79 -9.49 21.12
C THR A 77 -0.81 -11.01 21.09
N TYR A 78 -1.18 -11.56 19.94
CA TYR A 78 -1.16 -12.98 19.67
C TYR A 78 0.00 -13.30 18.73
N HIS A 79 0.67 -14.42 18.94
CA HIS A 79 1.64 -14.95 18.00
C HIS A 79 0.97 -16.05 17.17
N ILE A 80 0.90 -15.87 15.87
CA ILE A 80 0.40 -16.85 14.92
C ILE A 80 1.56 -17.19 13.97
N GLY A 81 2.23 -18.32 14.24
CA GLY A 81 3.50 -18.64 13.59
C GLY A 81 4.56 -17.59 13.94
N TYR A 82 5.13 -16.95 12.92
CA TYR A 82 6.14 -15.90 13.08
C TYR A 82 5.52 -14.49 13.16
N ALA A 83 4.24 -14.35 12.82
CA ALA A 83 3.56 -13.06 12.83
C ALA A 83 3.07 -12.68 14.23
N LYS A 84 3.26 -11.40 14.57
CA LYS A 84 2.68 -10.76 15.75
C LYS A 84 1.39 -10.09 15.34
N VAL A 85 0.27 -10.49 15.95
CA VAL A 85 -1.07 -10.03 15.55
C VAL A 85 -1.75 -9.32 16.73
N VAL A 86 -2.29 -8.13 16.46
CA VAL A 86 -3.17 -7.38 17.38
C VAL A 86 -4.60 -7.52 16.85
N ALA A 87 -5.41 -8.29 17.56
CA ALA A 87 -6.79 -8.60 17.15
C ALA A 87 -7.84 -7.77 17.90
N MET A 88 -7.48 -7.12 19.00
CA MET A 88 -8.43 -6.30 19.76
C MET A 88 -8.48 -4.87 19.21
N PRO A 89 -9.69 -4.37 18.89
CA PRO A 89 -9.86 -2.99 18.43
C PRO A 89 -9.57 -2.00 19.57
N TYR A 90 -9.08 -0.81 19.20
CA TYR A 90 -8.92 0.35 20.08
C TYR A 90 -7.93 0.22 21.23
N GLN A 91 -6.93 -0.66 21.11
CA GLN A 91 -5.87 -0.74 22.13
C GLN A 91 -4.92 0.45 22.10
N ASP A 92 -4.84 1.12 20.94
CA ASP A 92 -3.96 2.26 20.78
C ASP A 92 -4.52 3.26 19.73
N TYR A 93 -4.72 4.51 20.16
CA TYR A 93 -4.87 5.64 19.26
C TYR A 93 -3.48 6.23 19.00
N SER A 94 -2.65 5.48 18.32
CA SER A 94 -1.28 5.90 18.04
C SER A 94 -1.20 6.83 16.84
N ALA A 95 -0.10 7.57 16.77
CA ALA A 95 0.28 8.27 15.55
C ALA A 95 0.31 7.33 14.33
N GLN A 96 0.55 6.04 14.55
CA GLN A 96 0.50 4.97 13.53
C GLN A 96 -0.86 4.91 12.82
N SER A 97 -1.97 4.93 13.57
CA SER A 97 -3.33 4.91 13.02
C SER A 97 -3.58 6.07 12.05
N ILE A 98 -3.16 7.29 12.45
CA ILE A 98 -3.28 8.48 11.59
C ILE A 98 -2.39 8.35 10.35
N LEU A 99 -1.17 7.84 10.51
CA LEU A 99 -0.24 7.65 9.41
C LEU A 99 -0.75 6.61 8.39
N ASN A 100 -1.42 5.55 8.82
CA ASN A 100 -2.04 4.58 7.93
C ASN A 100 -3.16 5.19 7.09
N VAL A 101 -4.00 6.05 7.69
CA VAL A 101 -4.99 6.84 6.93
C VAL A 101 -4.29 7.75 5.92
N ILE A 102 -3.31 8.55 6.35
CA ILE A 102 -2.60 9.50 5.48
C ILE A 102 -1.88 8.77 4.34
N MET A 103 -1.22 7.66 4.63
CA MET A 103 -0.49 6.85 3.65
C MET A 103 -1.41 6.34 2.54
N THR A 104 -2.67 6.01 2.85
CA THR A 104 -3.59 5.39 1.89
C THR A 104 -4.53 6.39 1.18
N ILE A 105 -4.60 7.66 1.61
CA ILE A 105 -5.33 8.72 0.88
C ILE A 105 -4.91 8.78 -0.60
N PRO A 106 -3.61 8.80 -0.98
CA PRO A 106 -3.24 8.85 -2.40
C PRO A 106 -3.70 7.61 -3.18
N ALA A 107 -3.82 6.42 -2.56
CA ALA A 107 -4.38 5.25 -3.22
C ALA A 107 -5.83 5.51 -3.69
N GLY A 108 -6.64 6.15 -2.84
CA GLY A 108 -8.00 6.56 -3.19
C GLY A 108 -8.04 7.57 -4.33
N VAL A 109 -7.13 8.56 -4.32
CA VAL A 109 -6.99 9.53 -5.41
C VAL A 109 -6.67 8.81 -6.73
N TYR A 110 -5.70 7.90 -6.75
CA TYR A 110 -5.34 7.14 -7.95
C TYR A 110 -6.46 6.18 -8.38
N LEU A 111 -7.15 5.55 -7.43
CA LEU A 111 -8.33 4.75 -7.72
C LEU A 111 -9.39 5.57 -8.47
N TYR A 112 -9.66 6.80 -8.02
CA TYR A 112 -10.56 7.72 -8.70
C TYR A 112 -10.07 8.03 -10.13
N ILE A 113 -8.80 8.39 -10.30
CA ILE A 113 -8.24 8.77 -11.61
C ILE A 113 -8.27 7.59 -12.61
N PHE A 114 -7.94 6.37 -12.17
CA PHE A 114 -7.82 5.22 -13.06
C PHE A 114 -9.12 4.46 -13.29
N ALA A 115 -10.00 4.43 -12.31
CA ALA A 115 -11.22 3.60 -12.32
C ALA A 115 -12.51 4.41 -12.19
N TYR A 116 -12.46 5.76 -12.28
CA TYR A 116 -13.66 6.58 -12.13
C TYR A 116 -14.76 6.18 -13.11
N ARG A 117 -15.95 6.03 -12.57
CA ARG A 117 -17.21 5.86 -13.30
C ARG A 117 -18.12 7.06 -13.00
N ASP A 118 -18.99 7.42 -13.94
CA ASP A 118 -19.87 8.60 -13.79
C ASP A 118 -20.78 8.54 -12.56
N ARG A 119 -21.01 7.34 -12.04
CA ARG A 119 -21.76 7.10 -10.79
C ARG A 119 -21.09 5.99 -9.99
N PRO A 120 -20.04 6.30 -9.21
CA PRO A 120 -19.44 5.32 -8.34
C PRO A 120 -20.45 4.90 -7.27
N ILE A 121 -20.66 3.60 -7.13
CA ILE A 121 -21.51 3.04 -6.08
C ILE A 121 -20.67 2.96 -4.82
N LEU A 122 -21.17 3.51 -3.70
CA LEU A 122 -20.47 3.49 -2.41
C LEU A 122 -19.92 2.10 -2.06
N PHE A 123 -20.70 1.05 -2.31
CA PHE A 123 -20.28 -0.33 -2.05
C PHE A 123 -19.08 -0.78 -2.90
N GLU A 124 -19.00 -0.37 -4.17
CA GLU A 124 -17.84 -0.71 -5.02
C GLU A 124 -16.56 -0.10 -4.44
N VAL A 125 -16.60 1.18 -4.09
CA VAL A 125 -15.46 1.88 -3.49
C VAL A 125 -15.08 1.26 -2.15
N PHE A 126 -16.07 0.94 -1.31
CA PHE A 126 -15.86 0.29 -0.03
C PHE A 126 -15.15 -1.06 -0.17
N PHE A 127 -15.63 -1.95 -1.05
CA PHE A 127 -15.01 -3.26 -1.23
C PHE A 127 -13.60 -3.18 -1.84
N ILE A 128 -13.35 -2.21 -2.74
CA ILE A 128 -12.01 -1.98 -3.27
C ILE A 128 -11.08 -1.45 -2.17
N ALA A 129 -11.55 -0.49 -1.37
CA ALA A 129 -10.80 0.03 -0.23
C ALA A 129 -10.47 -1.06 0.79
N LEU A 130 -11.46 -1.90 1.12
CA LEU A 130 -11.27 -3.07 1.99
C LEU A 130 -10.25 -4.05 1.38
N GLY A 131 -10.33 -4.32 0.08
CA GLY A 131 -9.38 -5.18 -0.62
C GLY A 131 -7.94 -4.65 -0.56
N ILE A 132 -7.73 -3.34 -0.74
CA ILE A 132 -6.42 -2.69 -0.60
C ILE A 132 -5.92 -2.80 0.85
N ALA A 133 -6.77 -2.54 1.83
CA ALA A 133 -6.43 -2.62 3.25
C ALA A 133 -6.06 -4.05 3.67
N LEU A 134 -6.84 -5.04 3.24
CA LEU A 134 -6.55 -6.46 3.48
C LEU A 134 -5.27 -6.93 2.76
N PHE A 135 -4.98 -6.39 1.58
CA PHE A 135 -3.73 -6.67 0.89
C PHE A 135 -2.53 -6.16 1.69
N ASN A 136 -2.63 -4.98 2.29
CA ASN A 136 -1.57 -4.42 3.12
C ASN A 136 -1.31 -5.31 4.34
N GLU A 137 -2.32 -5.53 5.19
CA GLU A 137 -2.16 -6.29 6.43
C GLU A 137 -1.95 -7.79 6.20
N GLY A 138 -2.70 -8.37 5.27
CA GLY A 138 -2.52 -9.76 4.87
C GLY A 138 -1.17 -10.01 4.22
N GLY A 139 -0.67 -9.06 3.43
CA GLY A 139 0.67 -9.09 2.87
C GLY A 139 1.76 -9.11 3.94
N GLN A 140 1.65 -8.26 4.96
CA GLN A 140 2.56 -8.28 6.12
C GLN A 140 2.51 -9.62 6.85
N PHE A 141 1.31 -10.13 7.12
CA PHE A 141 1.14 -11.45 7.76
C PHE A 141 1.85 -12.56 6.97
N VAL A 142 1.63 -12.63 5.65
CA VAL A 142 2.23 -13.65 4.79
C VAL A 142 3.77 -13.50 4.74
N LEU A 143 4.28 -12.27 4.64
CA LEU A 143 5.72 -12.03 4.61
C LEU A 143 6.39 -12.32 5.96
N ASP A 144 5.70 -12.11 7.07
CA ASP A 144 6.20 -12.57 8.38
C ASP A 144 6.33 -14.09 8.44
N GLN A 145 5.38 -14.84 7.88
CA GLN A 145 5.49 -16.30 7.82
C GLN A 145 6.62 -16.78 6.90
N LEU A 146 6.87 -16.08 5.79
CA LEU A 146 7.79 -16.55 4.75
C LEU A 146 9.23 -16.07 4.95
N VAL A 147 9.41 -14.80 5.31
CA VAL A 147 10.72 -14.14 5.32
C VAL A 147 11.00 -13.35 6.60
N HIS A 148 10.11 -13.42 7.59
CA HIS A 148 10.30 -12.85 8.93
C HIS A 148 10.62 -11.34 8.92
N ILE A 149 9.75 -10.53 8.28
CA ILE A 149 9.93 -9.06 8.21
C ILE A 149 9.74 -8.36 9.56
N SER A 150 9.25 -9.09 10.59
CA SER A 150 9.06 -8.62 11.96
C SER A 150 8.10 -7.43 12.08
N ARG A 151 6.99 -7.49 11.33
CA ARG A 151 5.91 -6.50 11.41
C ARG A 151 4.83 -6.95 12.40
N THR A 152 4.09 -5.98 12.92
CA THR A 152 2.89 -6.25 13.71
C THR A 152 1.67 -6.04 12.80
N VAL A 153 0.87 -7.07 12.63
CA VAL A 153 -0.39 -7.03 11.89
C VAL A 153 -1.49 -6.58 12.84
N ASP A 154 -2.16 -5.48 12.51
CA ASP A 154 -3.22 -4.92 13.34
C ASP A 154 -4.54 -4.87 12.58
N ILE A 155 -5.61 -5.42 13.18
CA ILE A 155 -6.95 -5.40 12.58
C ILE A 155 -7.48 -3.97 12.41
N MET A 156 -7.08 -3.04 13.28
CA MET A 156 -7.46 -1.63 13.15
C MET A 156 -6.75 -0.93 12.00
N ASP A 157 -5.58 -1.40 11.60
CA ASP A 157 -4.87 -0.87 10.43
C ASP A 157 -5.62 -1.20 9.13
N VAL A 158 -6.36 -2.32 9.08
CA VAL A 158 -7.30 -2.58 7.98
C VAL A 158 -8.36 -1.49 7.90
N VAL A 159 -8.93 -1.09 9.03
CA VAL A 159 -9.95 -0.02 9.08
C VAL A 159 -9.35 1.33 8.66
N HIS A 160 -8.19 1.70 9.23
CA HIS A 160 -7.53 2.97 8.95
C HIS A 160 -7.07 3.07 7.49
N ASN A 161 -6.47 2.02 6.96
CA ASN A 161 -6.07 1.94 5.54
C ASN A 161 -7.30 2.06 4.61
N GLY A 162 -8.39 1.35 4.92
CA GLY A 162 -9.63 1.43 4.15
C GLY A 162 -10.26 2.82 4.18
N LEU A 163 -10.31 3.46 5.35
CA LEU A 163 -10.80 4.84 5.52
C LEU A 163 -9.98 5.82 4.68
N GLY A 164 -8.64 5.73 4.69
CA GLY A 164 -7.79 6.60 3.90
C GLY A 164 -8.07 6.49 2.40
N VAL A 165 -8.25 5.26 1.88
CA VAL A 165 -8.63 5.05 0.47
C VAL A 165 -9.98 5.68 0.16
N MET A 166 -10.99 5.49 1.01
CA MET A 166 -12.32 6.10 0.81
C MET A 166 -12.24 7.62 0.83
N ILE A 167 -11.55 8.22 1.81
CA ILE A 167 -11.35 9.66 1.90
C ILE A 167 -10.70 10.17 0.62
N GLY A 168 -9.59 9.58 0.18
CA GLY A 168 -8.88 9.98 -1.03
C GLY A 168 -9.75 9.92 -2.29
N PHE A 169 -10.57 8.86 -2.42
CA PHE A 169 -11.49 8.72 -3.53
C PHE A 169 -12.55 9.83 -3.56
N TYR A 170 -13.22 10.07 -2.42
CA TYR A 170 -14.30 11.07 -2.35
C TYR A 170 -13.81 12.50 -2.38
N LEU A 171 -12.58 12.78 -1.94
CA LEU A 171 -11.95 14.10 -2.11
C LEU A 171 -11.80 14.50 -3.58
N MET A 172 -11.73 13.52 -4.51
CA MET A 172 -11.60 13.77 -5.94
C MET A 172 -12.92 14.02 -6.65
N THR A 173 -14.07 13.71 -6.04
CA THR A 173 -15.38 13.85 -6.70
C THR A 173 -15.70 15.29 -7.14
N PRO A 174 -15.39 16.37 -6.37
CA PRO A 174 -15.60 17.73 -6.82
C PRO A 174 -14.78 18.14 -8.04
N PHE A 175 -13.65 17.46 -8.29
CA PHE A 175 -12.74 17.77 -9.38
C PHE A 175 -13.03 17.01 -10.66
N ASN A 176 -14.16 16.31 -10.73
CA ASN A 176 -14.54 15.49 -11.88
C ASN A 176 -14.50 16.25 -13.20
N PHE A 177 -14.96 17.50 -13.21
CA PHE A 177 -15.00 18.33 -14.40
C PHE A 177 -13.61 18.61 -14.98
N LEU A 178 -12.57 18.71 -14.15
CA LEU A 178 -11.18 18.92 -14.58
C LEU A 178 -10.58 17.67 -15.24
N LEU A 179 -11.07 16.49 -14.86
CA LEU A 179 -10.55 15.22 -15.33
C LEU A 179 -11.29 14.68 -16.57
N GLN A 180 -12.44 15.25 -16.95
CA GLN A 180 -13.25 14.75 -18.07
C GLN A 180 -12.53 14.84 -19.42
N SER A 181 -11.81 15.91 -19.67
CA SER A 181 -11.06 16.10 -20.93
C SER A 181 -9.92 15.08 -21.08
N GLU A 182 -9.24 14.76 -19.98
CA GLU A 182 -8.09 13.87 -19.93
C GLU A 182 -8.47 12.37 -19.87
N LYS A 183 -9.70 12.08 -19.45
CA LYS A 183 -10.23 10.70 -19.40
C LYS A 183 -10.19 10.00 -20.75
N SER A 184 -10.53 10.72 -21.81
CA SER A 184 -10.55 10.14 -23.16
C SER A 184 -9.17 9.62 -23.53
N ASP A 185 -8.12 10.30 -23.11
CA ASP A 185 -6.73 9.94 -23.42
C ASP A 185 -6.21 8.79 -22.57
N LEU A 186 -6.61 8.73 -21.28
CA LEU A 186 -6.28 7.59 -20.41
C LEU A 186 -6.99 6.30 -20.82
N GLN A 187 -8.22 6.41 -21.36
CA GLN A 187 -8.99 5.26 -21.83
C GLN A 187 -8.56 4.77 -23.22
N LYS A 188 -8.16 5.65 -24.13
CA LYS A 188 -7.62 5.28 -25.45
C LYS A 188 -6.35 4.44 -25.36
N GLY A 189 -5.61 4.52 -24.29
CA GLY A 189 -4.43 3.66 -24.03
C GLY A 189 -4.75 2.29 -23.45
N LYS A 190 -6.02 1.85 -23.46
CA LYS A 190 -6.44 0.51 -22.96
C LYS A 190 -6.47 -0.58 -24.03
N PHE A 191 -6.12 -0.27 -25.27
CA PHE A 191 -6.01 -1.24 -26.38
C PHE A 191 -4.57 -1.53 -26.72
#